data_d21aeaa80f8dfaea9886a19e08a67ff4
#
_entry.id   d21aeaa80f8dfaea9886a19e08a67ff4
#
_cell.length_a   1.000
_cell.length_b   1.000
_cell.length_c   1.000
_cell.angle_alpha   90.00
_cell.angle_beta   90.00
_cell.angle_gamma   90.00
#
_symmetry.space_group_name_H-M   'P 1'
#
loop_
_entity.id
_entity.type
_entity.pdbx_description
1 polymer ?
#
loop_
_entity_poly.entity_id
_entity_poly.type
_entity_poly.pdbx_seq_one_letter_code
_entity_poly.pdbx_strand_id
1 'polypeptide(L)'
;MAEDPLRGFGERIIRRARLPVTVLLALPFLVLIIEYFFYLHEKGFTITSAIEQVKKDVALFVALGTFPPIALAFCRELQVHELVDKFLGVRASVDTKIRNLLRDLAERSGYEHPERITAAPIKAREWFYAFANEQPVLRTYAFEIWESYYVGLYISLASFISFIILVCLAILFVSDAIVWTFALLCSFLFLAGWAVRHWSTVPKIEQLPAQQIGEVVASPAILQEARRRFD
;
A
#
# COMPACT_ATOMS: atom_id res chain seq x y z
N MET A 1 11.23 17.52 21.58
CA MET A 1 10.51 17.62 20.30
C MET A 1 9.94 16.24 20.03
N ALA A 2 8.62 16.09 20.12
CA ALA A 2 7.99 14.82 19.73
C ALA A 2 8.14 14.69 18.20
N GLU A 3 8.76 13.60 17.74
CA GLU A 3 8.83 13.31 16.32
C GLU A 3 7.41 13.22 15.77
N ASP A 4 7.16 13.88 14.65
CA ASP A 4 5.88 13.82 13.96
C ASP A 4 5.59 12.34 13.60
N PRO A 5 4.58 11.71 14.23
CA PRO A 5 4.29 10.30 14.03
C PRO A 5 3.89 9.98 12.59
N LEU A 6 3.48 10.98 11.81
CA LEU A 6 3.14 10.85 10.39
C LEU A 6 4.42 10.77 9.53
N ARG A 7 5.50 11.45 9.92
CA ARG A 7 6.76 11.44 9.17
C ARG A 7 7.41 10.05 9.15
N GLY A 8 7.35 9.32 10.27
CA GLY A 8 7.84 7.93 10.37
C GLY A 8 6.92 6.87 9.78
N PHE A 9 5.66 7.21 9.49
CA PHE A 9 4.68 6.25 8.99
C PHE A 9 4.98 5.79 7.56
N GLY A 10 5.20 6.72 6.64
CA GLY A 10 5.58 6.39 5.26
C GLY A 10 6.87 5.58 5.17
N GLU A 11 7.87 5.91 5.98
CA GLU A 11 9.13 5.17 6.03
C GLU A 11 8.95 3.72 6.54
N ARG A 12 8.06 3.49 7.51
CA ARG A 12 7.73 2.14 7.99
C ARG A 12 7.07 1.31 6.91
N ILE A 13 6.09 1.87 6.18
CA ILE A 13 5.44 1.19 5.06
C ILE A 13 6.48 0.75 4.03
N ILE A 14 7.32 1.68 3.59
CA ILE A 14 8.34 1.40 2.58
C ILE A 14 9.34 0.35 3.08
N ARG A 15 9.79 0.45 4.33
CA ARG A 15 10.71 -0.53 4.91
C ARG A 15 10.12 -1.94 4.93
N ARG A 16 8.85 -2.10 5.31
CA ARG A 16 8.16 -3.40 5.32
C ARG A 16 7.86 -3.92 3.91
N ALA A 17 7.50 -3.05 2.99
CA ALA A 17 7.19 -3.41 1.61
C ALA A 17 8.46 -3.66 0.77
N ARG A 18 9.61 -3.11 1.16
CA ARG A 18 10.83 -3.09 0.35
C ARG A 18 11.25 -4.45 -0.15
N LEU A 19 11.38 -5.44 0.73
CA LEU A 19 11.86 -6.77 0.35
C LEU A 19 10.89 -7.48 -0.60
N PRO A 20 9.60 -7.68 -0.25
CA PRO A 20 8.68 -8.38 -1.14
C PRO A 20 8.48 -7.65 -2.47
N VAL A 21 8.40 -6.32 -2.49
CA VAL A 21 8.25 -5.54 -3.72
C VAL A 21 9.50 -5.67 -4.59
N THR A 22 10.70 -5.59 -4.01
CA THR A 22 11.95 -5.75 -4.76
C THR A 22 12.04 -7.14 -5.39
N VAL A 23 11.70 -8.20 -4.64
CA VAL A 23 11.70 -9.57 -5.16
C VAL A 23 10.70 -9.71 -6.32
N LEU A 24 9.48 -9.22 -6.16
CA LEU A 24 8.45 -9.30 -7.19
C LEU A 24 8.86 -8.54 -8.46
N LEU A 25 9.36 -7.32 -8.32
CA LEU A 25 9.81 -6.53 -9.48
C LEU A 25 11.08 -7.08 -10.14
N ALA A 26 11.92 -7.81 -9.40
CA ALA A 26 13.10 -8.48 -9.96
C ALA A 26 12.76 -9.80 -10.69
N LEU A 27 11.60 -10.39 -10.43
CA LEU A 27 11.21 -11.70 -10.94
C LEU A 27 11.19 -11.78 -12.47
N PRO A 28 10.64 -10.82 -13.24
CA PRO A 28 10.71 -10.82 -14.70
C PRO A 28 12.15 -10.84 -15.23
N PHE A 29 13.06 -10.15 -14.56
CA PHE A 29 14.45 -10.07 -14.95
C PHE A 29 15.19 -11.39 -14.64
N LEU A 30 14.85 -12.02 -13.52
CA LEU A 30 15.37 -13.35 -13.20
C LEU A 30 14.94 -14.37 -14.26
N VAL A 31 13.68 -14.33 -14.69
CA VAL A 31 13.17 -15.19 -15.76
C VAL A 31 13.92 -14.94 -17.06
N LEU A 32 14.15 -13.68 -17.45
CA LEU A 32 14.94 -13.34 -18.63
C LEU A 32 16.38 -13.88 -18.56
N ILE A 33 17.02 -13.83 -17.40
CA ILE A 33 18.36 -14.39 -17.19
C ILE A 33 18.34 -15.90 -17.39
N ILE A 34 17.36 -16.59 -16.83
CA ILE A 34 17.18 -18.04 -16.97
C ILE A 34 17.00 -18.41 -18.45
N GLU A 35 16.09 -17.73 -19.15
CA GLU A 35 15.84 -17.94 -20.58
C GLU A 35 17.09 -17.68 -21.43
N TYR A 36 17.83 -16.62 -21.10
CA TYR A 36 19.09 -16.31 -21.77
C TYR A 36 20.14 -17.43 -21.60
N PHE A 37 20.23 -18.02 -20.39
CA PHE A 37 21.09 -19.19 -20.17
C PHE A 37 20.65 -20.43 -20.97
N PHE A 38 19.34 -20.71 -21.04
CA PHE A 38 18.82 -21.80 -21.88
C PHE A 38 19.14 -21.57 -23.37
N TYR A 39 18.91 -20.35 -23.86
CA TYR A 39 19.26 -19.97 -25.22
C TYR A 39 20.76 -20.20 -25.54
N LEU A 40 21.66 -19.78 -24.64
CA LEU A 40 23.09 -20.02 -24.83
C LEU A 40 23.44 -21.53 -24.81
N HIS A 41 22.79 -22.31 -23.95
CA HIS A 41 22.97 -23.74 -23.89
C HIS A 41 22.54 -24.44 -25.19
N GLU A 42 21.40 -24.08 -25.76
CA GLU A 42 20.92 -24.57 -27.05
C GLU A 42 21.87 -24.22 -28.21
N LYS A 43 22.57 -23.09 -28.11
CA LYS A 43 23.62 -22.70 -29.07
C LYS A 43 24.95 -23.41 -28.86
N GLY A 44 25.01 -24.39 -27.96
CA GLY A 44 26.20 -25.21 -27.72
C GLY A 44 27.24 -24.56 -26.81
N PHE A 45 26.89 -23.48 -26.10
CA PHE A 45 27.76 -22.89 -25.10
C PHE A 45 27.87 -23.80 -23.87
N THR A 46 29.09 -24.01 -23.38
CA THR A 46 29.32 -24.63 -22.08
C THR A 46 28.93 -23.64 -20.96
N ILE A 47 28.68 -24.15 -19.76
CA ILE A 47 28.36 -23.29 -18.59
C ILE A 47 29.41 -22.17 -18.40
N THR A 48 30.71 -22.53 -18.58
CA THR A 48 31.81 -21.57 -18.42
C THR A 48 31.74 -20.46 -19.48
N SER A 49 31.55 -20.84 -20.76
CA SER A 49 31.45 -19.85 -21.86
C SER A 49 30.17 -19.03 -21.80
N ALA A 50 29.07 -19.60 -21.28
CA ALA A 50 27.83 -18.85 -21.00
C ALA A 50 28.04 -17.81 -19.92
N ILE A 51 28.74 -18.14 -18.83
CA ILE A 51 29.11 -17.19 -17.78
C ILE A 51 29.97 -16.03 -18.32
N GLU A 52 30.93 -16.33 -19.21
CA GLU A 52 31.74 -15.31 -19.86
C GLU A 52 30.92 -14.38 -20.77
N GLN A 53 29.93 -14.92 -21.47
CA GLN A 53 29.03 -14.14 -22.29
C GLN A 53 28.14 -13.23 -21.42
N VAL A 54 27.60 -13.76 -20.34
CA VAL A 54 26.84 -12.95 -19.34
C VAL A 54 27.70 -11.82 -18.77
N LYS A 55 29.00 -12.07 -18.51
CA LYS A 55 29.91 -11.00 -18.05
C LYS A 55 30.09 -9.89 -19.10
N LYS A 56 30.07 -10.21 -20.39
CA LYS A 56 30.12 -9.20 -21.46
C LYS A 56 28.85 -8.34 -21.48
N ASP A 57 27.73 -8.95 -21.16
CA ASP A 57 26.41 -8.28 -21.12
C ASP A 57 26.08 -7.71 -19.74
N VAL A 58 27.07 -7.61 -18.81
CA VAL A 58 26.93 -7.11 -17.44
C VAL A 58 26.20 -5.77 -17.38
N ALA A 59 26.46 -4.86 -18.33
CA ALA A 59 25.79 -3.57 -18.35
C ALA A 59 24.26 -3.70 -18.45
N LEU A 60 23.77 -4.66 -19.26
CA LEU A 60 22.34 -4.96 -19.36
C LEU A 60 21.80 -5.51 -18.03
N PHE A 61 22.48 -6.47 -17.43
CA PHE A 61 22.05 -7.09 -16.17
C PHE A 61 22.11 -6.11 -14.99
N VAL A 62 23.09 -5.22 -14.95
CA VAL A 62 23.16 -4.14 -13.95
C VAL A 62 22.00 -3.17 -14.14
N ALA A 63 21.72 -2.76 -15.39
CA ALA A 63 20.58 -1.89 -15.67
C ALA A 63 19.26 -2.53 -15.23
N LEU A 64 19.05 -3.82 -15.53
CA LEU A 64 17.87 -4.57 -15.11
C LEU A 64 17.79 -4.74 -13.59
N GLY A 65 18.91 -5.04 -12.92
CA GLY A 65 18.97 -5.20 -11.47
C GLY A 65 18.76 -3.90 -10.69
N THR A 66 19.02 -2.75 -11.30
CA THR A 66 18.75 -1.42 -10.68
C THR A 66 17.30 -0.96 -10.85
N PHE A 67 16.54 -1.55 -11.77
CA PHE A 67 15.14 -1.18 -12.00
C PHE A 67 14.25 -1.30 -10.76
N PRO A 68 14.22 -2.42 -9.99
CA PRO A 68 13.35 -2.53 -8.83
C PRO A 68 13.57 -1.45 -7.76
N PRO A 69 14.80 -1.13 -7.33
CA PRO A 69 15.02 -0.06 -6.36
C PRO A 69 14.69 1.33 -6.92
N ILE A 70 14.93 1.58 -8.21
CA ILE A 70 14.54 2.84 -8.87
C ILE A 70 13.02 2.94 -8.93
N ALA A 71 12.32 1.90 -9.35
CA ALA A 71 10.86 1.86 -9.38
C ALA A 71 10.25 2.12 -7.99
N LEU A 72 10.83 1.50 -6.94
CA LEU A 72 10.38 1.72 -5.57
C LEU A 72 10.61 3.17 -5.11
N ALA A 73 11.78 3.74 -5.42
CA ALA A 73 12.07 5.14 -5.13
C ALA A 73 11.09 6.08 -5.85
N PHE A 74 10.79 5.80 -7.12
CA PHE A 74 9.81 6.55 -7.90
C PHE A 74 8.40 6.45 -7.32
N CYS A 75 7.98 5.26 -6.91
CA CYS A 75 6.70 5.06 -6.23
C CYS A 75 6.61 5.85 -4.92
N ARG A 76 7.73 5.99 -4.21
CA ARG A 76 7.84 6.81 -3.01
C ARG A 76 7.67 8.30 -3.32
N GLU A 77 8.46 8.83 -4.25
CA GLU A 77 8.44 10.26 -4.61
C GLU A 77 7.09 10.71 -5.18
N LEU A 78 6.46 9.87 -6.00
CA LEU A 78 5.14 10.13 -6.56
C LEU A 78 3.99 9.85 -5.60
N GLN A 79 4.27 9.38 -4.38
CA GLN A 79 3.23 8.99 -3.42
C GLN A 79 2.15 8.09 -4.05
N VAL A 80 2.59 7.10 -4.84
CA VAL A 80 1.69 6.22 -5.61
C VAL A 80 0.59 5.59 -4.73
N HIS A 81 0.89 5.32 -3.46
CA HIS A 81 -0.09 4.84 -2.50
C HIS A 81 -1.25 5.82 -2.29
N GLU A 82 -1.00 7.14 -2.28
CA GLU A 82 -2.06 8.14 -2.15
C GLU A 82 -2.90 8.25 -3.43
N LEU A 83 -2.26 8.17 -4.60
CA LEU A 83 -2.95 8.17 -5.88
C LEU A 83 -3.88 6.96 -6.01
N VAL A 84 -3.38 5.77 -5.69
CA VAL A 84 -4.16 4.54 -5.75
C VAL A 84 -5.27 4.53 -4.71
N ASP A 85 -5.01 5.00 -3.49
CA ASP A 85 -6.03 5.12 -2.45
C ASP A 85 -7.14 6.11 -2.85
N LYS A 86 -6.78 7.22 -3.47
CA LYS A 86 -7.74 8.19 -4.02
C LYS A 86 -8.61 7.54 -5.10
N PHE A 87 -8.02 6.73 -5.98
CA PHE A 87 -8.74 6.01 -7.02
C PHE A 87 -9.67 4.94 -6.44
N LEU A 88 -9.23 4.22 -5.41
CA LEU A 88 -10.01 3.16 -4.74
C LEU A 88 -11.08 3.71 -3.80
N GLY A 89 -11.00 4.97 -3.41
CA GLY A 89 -11.98 5.63 -2.58
C GLY A 89 -12.05 5.19 -1.11
N VAL A 90 -11.11 4.36 -0.64
CA VAL A 90 -11.13 3.84 0.74
C VAL A 90 -11.04 4.98 1.75
N ARG A 91 -10.11 5.90 1.56
CA ARG A 91 -9.96 7.08 2.43
C ARG A 91 -11.20 7.97 2.42
N ALA A 92 -11.81 8.17 1.25
CA ALA A 92 -13.04 8.93 1.14
C ALA A 92 -14.22 8.26 1.86
N SER A 93 -14.31 6.93 1.84
CA SER A 93 -15.28 6.15 2.60
C SER A 93 -15.08 6.34 4.10
N VAL A 94 -13.83 6.23 4.59
CA VAL A 94 -13.48 6.45 6.00
C VAL A 94 -13.80 7.88 6.44
N ASP A 95 -13.40 8.88 5.66
CA ASP A 95 -13.69 10.30 5.95
C ASP A 95 -15.21 10.57 6.02
N THR A 96 -16.00 9.89 5.20
CA THR A 96 -17.47 9.99 5.26
C THR A 96 -18.03 9.35 6.53
N LYS A 97 -17.50 8.20 6.94
CA LYS A 97 -17.89 7.54 8.20
C LYS A 97 -17.51 8.40 9.42
N ILE A 98 -16.31 8.97 9.44
CA ILE A 98 -15.87 9.89 10.51
C ILE A 98 -16.86 11.05 10.64
N ARG A 99 -17.23 11.69 9.53
CA ARG A 99 -18.20 12.82 9.54
C ARG A 99 -19.56 12.41 10.11
N ASN A 100 -20.09 11.27 9.68
CA ASN A 100 -21.37 10.79 10.15
C ASN A 100 -21.33 10.48 11.64
N LEU A 101 -20.28 9.82 12.12
CA LEU A 101 -20.12 9.51 13.54
C LEU A 101 -19.94 10.76 14.41
N LEU A 102 -19.20 11.76 13.91
CA LEU A 102 -19.05 13.04 14.63
C LEU A 102 -20.37 13.83 14.66
N ARG A 103 -21.16 13.78 13.60
CA ARG A 103 -22.50 14.36 13.58
C ARG A 103 -23.40 13.68 14.61
N ASP A 104 -23.45 12.36 14.62
CA ASP A 104 -24.27 11.59 15.56
C ASP A 104 -23.82 11.84 17.01
N LEU A 105 -22.51 12.01 17.23
CA LEU A 105 -21.97 12.40 18.53
C LEU A 105 -22.43 13.80 18.97
N ALA A 106 -22.38 14.76 18.05
CA ALA A 106 -22.83 16.13 18.30
C ALA A 106 -24.33 16.17 18.62
N GLU A 107 -25.16 15.46 17.86
CA GLU A 107 -26.60 15.34 18.13
C GLU A 107 -26.85 14.77 19.53
N ARG A 108 -26.16 13.70 19.92
CA ARG A 108 -26.28 13.09 21.26
C ARG A 108 -25.78 14.00 22.39
N SER A 109 -24.79 14.84 22.12
CA SER A 109 -24.26 15.80 23.08
C SER A 109 -25.12 17.06 23.24
N GLY A 110 -26.23 17.18 22.48
CA GLY A 110 -27.13 18.34 22.50
C GLY A 110 -26.53 19.57 21.79
N TYR A 111 -25.67 19.35 20.80
CA TYR A 111 -25.16 20.44 19.96
C TYR A 111 -26.25 20.95 19.03
N GLU A 112 -26.47 22.26 18.98
CA GLU A 112 -27.61 22.86 18.28
C GLU A 112 -27.52 22.79 16.74
N HIS A 113 -26.28 22.70 16.22
CA HIS A 113 -26.03 22.78 14.78
C HIS A 113 -25.16 21.60 14.26
N PRO A 114 -25.60 20.35 14.38
CA PRO A 114 -24.81 19.19 13.95
C PRO A 114 -24.49 19.18 12.43
N GLU A 115 -25.29 19.88 11.62
CA GLU A 115 -25.05 20.07 10.19
C GLU A 115 -23.76 20.83 9.88
N ARG A 116 -23.29 21.70 10.79
CA ARG A 116 -22.01 22.41 10.63
C ARG A 116 -20.81 21.47 10.57
N ILE A 117 -20.89 20.32 11.24
CA ILE A 117 -19.84 19.29 11.21
C ILE A 117 -19.72 18.68 9.81
N THR A 118 -20.86 18.43 9.16
CA THR A 118 -20.88 17.93 7.78
C THR A 118 -20.50 18.99 6.76
N ALA A 119 -20.78 20.27 7.05
CA ALA A 119 -20.40 21.39 6.20
C ALA A 119 -18.89 21.71 6.25
N ALA A 120 -18.18 21.32 7.31
CA ALA A 120 -16.75 21.55 7.49
C ALA A 120 -15.95 20.24 7.59
N PRO A 121 -15.91 19.40 6.54
CA PRO A 121 -15.35 18.04 6.58
C PRO A 121 -13.86 18.02 6.94
N ILE A 122 -13.10 19.05 6.56
CA ILE A 122 -11.67 19.15 6.87
C ILE A 122 -11.46 19.35 8.37
N LYS A 123 -12.19 20.28 8.99
CA LYS A 123 -12.11 20.53 10.45
C LYS A 123 -12.53 19.30 11.25
N ALA A 124 -13.62 18.62 10.86
CA ALA A 124 -14.08 17.41 11.53
C ALA A 124 -13.01 16.30 11.48
N ARG A 125 -12.37 16.12 10.34
CA ARG A 125 -11.28 15.15 10.15
C ARG A 125 -10.05 15.53 11.00
N GLU A 126 -9.61 16.77 10.96
CA GLU A 126 -8.46 17.26 11.72
C GLU A 126 -8.68 17.08 13.22
N TRP A 127 -9.85 17.45 13.71
CA TRP A 127 -10.21 17.25 15.11
C TRP A 127 -10.20 15.76 15.49
N PHE A 128 -10.83 14.91 14.68
CA PHE A 128 -10.88 13.48 14.94
C PHE A 128 -9.49 12.84 15.02
N TYR A 129 -8.61 13.17 14.08
CA TYR A 129 -7.26 12.64 14.08
C TYR A 129 -6.41 13.22 15.21
N ALA A 130 -6.58 14.48 15.56
CA ALA A 130 -5.93 15.06 16.74
C ALA A 130 -6.32 14.28 18.00
N PHE A 131 -7.62 14.04 18.20
CA PHE A 131 -8.14 13.25 19.30
C PHE A 131 -7.62 11.80 19.28
N ALA A 132 -7.74 11.10 18.17
CA ALA A 132 -7.29 9.72 18.04
C ALA A 132 -5.77 9.56 18.27
N ASN A 133 -4.98 10.58 17.93
CA ASN A 133 -3.54 10.60 18.17
C ASN A 133 -3.15 10.81 19.64
N GLU A 134 -4.02 11.42 20.44
CA GLU A 134 -3.83 11.58 21.89
C GLU A 134 -3.98 10.23 22.64
N GLN A 135 -4.65 9.25 22.03
CA GLN A 135 -4.88 7.92 22.60
C GLN A 135 -3.82 6.91 22.09
N PRO A 136 -2.76 6.57 22.87
CA PRO A 136 -1.64 5.78 22.37
C PRO A 136 -2.03 4.41 21.83
N VAL A 137 -2.95 3.72 22.49
CA VAL A 137 -3.39 2.37 22.11
C VAL A 137 -4.15 2.41 20.79
N LEU A 138 -5.13 3.30 20.67
CA LEU A 138 -5.94 3.47 19.45
C LEU A 138 -5.07 3.92 18.29
N ARG A 139 -4.12 4.82 18.54
CA ARG A 139 -3.16 5.28 17.55
C ARG A 139 -2.32 4.14 17.01
N THR A 140 -1.73 3.32 17.88
CA THR A 140 -0.88 2.20 17.48
C THR A 140 -1.66 1.21 16.64
N TYR A 141 -2.85 0.83 17.08
CA TYR A 141 -3.72 -0.11 16.37
C TYR A 141 -4.14 0.44 15.00
N ALA A 142 -4.53 1.71 14.91
CA ALA A 142 -4.88 2.36 13.65
C ALA A 142 -3.71 2.38 12.68
N PHE A 143 -2.50 2.72 13.16
CA PHE A 143 -1.30 2.73 12.32
C PHE A 143 -0.95 1.34 11.81
N GLU A 144 -1.08 0.28 12.61
CA GLU A 144 -0.81 -1.09 12.17
C GLU A 144 -1.76 -1.54 11.07
N ILE A 145 -3.05 -1.21 11.17
CA ILE A 145 -4.04 -1.56 10.15
C ILE A 145 -3.77 -0.79 8.84
N TRP A 146 -3.55 0.53 8.93
CA TRP A 146 -3.22 1.34 7.76
C TRP A 146 -1.88 0.94 7.12
N GLU A 147 -0.88 0.61 7.93
CA GLU A 147 0.40 0.10 7.45
C GLU A 147 0.23 -1.21 6.69
N SER A 148 -0.54 -2.15 7.25
CA SER A 148 -0.85 -3.43 6.59
C SER A 148 -1.60 -3.23 5.27
N TYR A 149 -2.52 -2.27 5.22
CA TYR A 149 -3.24 -1.90 4.00
C TYR A 149 -2.30 -1.41 2.91
N TYR A 150 -1.42 -0.46 3.22
CA TYR A 150 -0.50 0.10 2.23
C TYR A 150 0.61 -0.88 1.81
N VAL A 151 1.13 -1.68 2.74
CA VAL A 151 2.09 -2.75 2.40
C VAL A 151 1.45 -3.75 1.44
N GLY A 152 0.22 -4.21 1.73
CA GLY A 152 -0.53 -5.09 0.83
C GLY A 152 -0.79 -4.46 -0.54
N LEU A 153 -1.07 -3.17 -0.57
CA LEU A 153 -1.26 -2.41 -1.82
C LEU A 153 0.01 -2.38 -2.67
N TYR A 154 1.16 -2.11 -2.08
CA TYR A 154 2.44 -2.12 -2.79
C TYR A 154 2.80 -3.50 -3.34
N ILE A 155 2.57 -4.56 -2.54
CA ILE A 155 2.80 -5.94 -2.98
C ILE A 155 1.88 -6.30 -4.16
N SER A 156 0.60 -5.97 -4.08
CA SER A 156 -0.35 -6.20 -5.16
C SER A 156 0.03 -5.44 -6.43
N LEU A 157 0.43 -4.17 -6.31
CA LEU A 157 0.86 -3.35 -7.44
C LEU A 157 2.13 -3.92 -8.09
N ALA A 158 3.13 -4.31 -7.30
CA ALA A 158 4.35 -4.93 -7.80
C ALA A 158 4.06 -6.25 -8.52
N SER A 159 3.17 -7.09 -7.97
CA SER A 159 2.74 -8.34 -8.61
C SER A 159 2.05 -8.08 -9.95
N PHE A 160 1.20 -7.06 -10.03
CA PHE A 160 0.52 -6.67 -11.25
C PHE A 160 1.49 -6.16 -12.33
N ILE A 161 2.44 -5.30 -11.94
CA ILE A 161 3.47 -4.80 -12.85
C ILE A 161 4.30 -5.96 -13.39
N SER A 162 4.75 -6.87 -12.52
CA SER A 162 5.53 -8.03 -12.91
C SER A 162 4.74 -8.97 -13.83
N PHE A 163 3.44 -9.16 -13.56
CA PHE A 163 2.56 -9.91 -14.45
C PHE A 163 2.51 -9.30 -15.85
N ILE A 164 2.30 -7.98 -15.96
CA ILE A 164 2.26 -7.29 -17.25
C ILE A 164 3.59 -7.47 -18.01
N ILE A 165 4.72 -7.28 -17.33
CA ILE A 165 6.05 -7.44 -17.95
C ILE A 165 6.23 -8.88 -18.45
N LEU A 166 5.91 -9.89 -17.64
CA LEU A 166 6.04 -11.30 -18.02
C LEU A 166 5.11 -11.66 -19.20
N VAL A 167 3.89 -11.17 -19.22
CA VAL A 167 2.97 -11.36 -20.36
C VAL A 167 3.53 -10.71 -21.63
N CYS A 168 4.05 -9.48 -21.54
CA CYS A 168 4.71 -8.84 -22.67
C CYS A 168 5.92 -9.64 -23.18
N LEU A 169 6.75 -10.16 -22.26
CA LEU A 169 7.89 -11.02 -22.60
C LEU A 169 7.44 -12.31 -23.29
N ALA A 170 6.40 -12.97 -22.77
CA ALA A 170 5.85 -14.19 -23.35
C ALA A 170 5.33 -13.97 -24.79
N ILE A 171 4.67 -12.84 -25.04
CA ILE A 171 4.08 -12.54 -26.35
C ILE A 171 5.15 -12.06 -27.34
N LEU A 172 6.10 -11.23 -26.93
CA LEU A 172 7.00 -10.52 -27.83
C LEU A 172 8.33 -11.28 -28.09
N PHE A 173 8.80 -12.05 -27.13
CA PHE A 173 10.17 -12.58 -27.18
C PHE A 173 10.27 -14.08 -26.92
N VAL A 174 9.62 -14.61 -25.91
CA VAL A 174 9.81 -15.98 -25.43
C VAL A 174 8.48 -16.56 -24.99
N SER A 175 7.88 -17.39 -25.84
CA SER A 175 6.64 -18.11 -25.47
C SER A 175 6.98 -19.46 -24.85
N ASP A 176 7.63 -19.46 -23.67
CA ASP A 176 7.96 -20.68 -22.95
C ASP A 176 7.04 -20.89 -21.74
N ALA A 177 6.91 -22.15 -21.32
CA ALA A 177 6.13 -22.59 -20.18
C ALA A 177 6.59 -21.92 -18.87
N ILE A 178 7.89 -21.66 -18.73
CA ILE A 178 8.47 -21.00 -17.55
C ILE A 178 7.93 -19.59 -17.41
N VAL A 179 7.96 -18.79 -18.48
CA VAL A 179 7.47 -17.39 -18.46
C VAL A 179 6.00 -17.35 -18.10
N TRP A 180 5.18 -18.21 -18.69
CA TRP A 180 3.75 -18.30 -18.39
C TRP A 180 3.49 -18.75 -16.96
N THR A 181 4.28 -19.70 -16.43
CA THR A 181 4.14 -20.14 -15.02
C THR A 181 4.38 -18.99 -14.06
N PHE A 182 5.42 -18.18 -14.26
CA PHE A 182 5.69 -17.01 -13.42
C PHE A 182 4.67 -15.90 -13.62
N ALA A 183 4.16 -15.70 -14.83
CA ALA A 183 3.07 -14.76 -15.08
C ALA A 183 1.80 -15.17 -14.31
N LEU A 184 1.41 -16.44 -14.35
CA LEU A 184 0.28 -16.97 -13.58
C LEU A 184 0.49 -16.83 -12.08
N LEU A 185 1.71 -17.09 -11.57
CA LEU A 185 2.04 -16.88 -10.15
C LEU A 185 1.86 -15.42 -9.74
N CYS A 186 2.37 -14.48 -10.53
CA CYS A 186 2.20 -13.03 -10.26
C CYS A 186 0.73 -12.63 -10.32
N SER A 187 -0.05 -13.15 -11.28
CA SER A 187 -1.50 -12.92 -11.36
C SER A 187 -2.22 -13.44 -10.11
N PHE A 188 -1.89 -14.65 -9.66
CA PHE A 188 -2.44 -15.23 -8.45
C PHE A 188 -2.11 -14.39 -7.20
N LEU A 189 -0.85 -13.96 -7.05
CA LEU A 189 -0.43 -13.11 -5.92
C LEU A 189 -1.15 -11.75 -5.94
N PHE A 190 -1.34 -11.17 -7.12
CA PHE A 190 -2.15 -9.95 -7.28
C PHE A 190 -3.59 -10.16 -6.83
N LEU A 191 -4.26 -11.20 -7.32
CA LEU A 191 -5.65 -11.49 -7.00
C LEU A 191 -5.82 -11.85 -5.51
N ALA A 192 -4.92 -12.66 -4.95
CA ALA A 192 -4.94 -13.01 -3.54
C ALA A 192 -4.72 -11.78 -2.65
N GLY A 193 -3.73 -10.94 -2.97
CA GLY A 193 -3.48 -9.69 -2.26
C GLY A 193 -4.68 -8.73 -2.33
N TRP A 194 -5.30 -8.63 -3.50
CA TRP A 194 -6.51 -7.85 -3.69
C TRP A 194 -7.68 -8.38 -2.84
N ALA A 195 -7.90 -9.69 -2.86
CA ALA A 195 -8.96 -10.36 -2.09
C ALA A 195 -8.78 -10.17 -0.58
N VAL A 196 -7.57 -10.43 -0.05
CA VAL A 196 -7.24 -10.22 1.37
C VAL A 196 -7.48 -8.77 1.76
N ARG A 197 -7.04 -7.81 0.94
CA ARG A 197 -7.27 -6.40 1.19
C ARG A 197 -8.77 -6.09 1.25
N HIS A 198 -9.54 -6.50 0.25
CA HIS A 198 -10.96 -6.17 0.14
C HIS A 198 -11.79 -6.81 1.25
N TRP A 199 -11.55 -8.07 1.57
CA TRP A 199 -12.38 -8.82 2.52
C TRP A 199 -11.91 -8.73 3.98
N SER A 200 -10.64 -8.46 4.22
CA SER A 200 -10.10 -8.44 5.59
C SER A 200 -9.67 -7.05 6.04
N THR A 201 -8.91 -6.32 5.22
CA THR A 201 -8.25 -5.07 5.67
C THR A 201 -9.18 -3.86 5.53
N VAL A 202 -9.88 -3.71 4.42
CA VAL A 202 -10.81 -2.58 4.19
C VAL A 202 -11.94 -2.54 5.23
N PRO A 203 -12.63 -3.64 5.56
CA PRO A 203 -13.64 -3.62 6.62
C PRO A 203 -13.10 -3.19 7.98
N LYS A 204 -11.87 -3.61 8.33
CA LYS A 204 -11.23 -3.18 9.58
C LYS A 204 -10.94 -1.68 9.60
N ILE A 205 -10.41 -1.14 8.49
CA ILE A 205 -10.18 0.30 8.34
C ILE A 205 -11.49 1.08 8.49
N GLU A 206 -12.56 0.59 7.89
CA GLU A 206 -13.86 1.24 7.96
C GLU A 206 -14.51 1.17 9.34
N GLN A 207 -14.15 0.19 10.17
CA GLN A 207 -14.65 0.07 11.55
C GLN A 207 -13.82 0.89 12.55
N LEU A 208 -12.57 1.24 12.23
CA LEU A 208 -11.69 2.00 13.11
C LEU A 208 -12.33 3.29 13.68
N PRO A 209 -12.97 4.15 12.87
CA PRO A 209 -13.60 5.37 13.39
C PRO A 209 -14.68 5.08 14.43
N ALA A 210 -15.47 4.04 14.24
CA ALA A 210 -16.53 3.67 15.18
C ALA A 210 -15.95 3.19 16.52
N GLN A 211 -14.88 2.41 16.49
CA GLN A 211 -14.18 1.97 17.71
C GLN A 211 -13.57 3.14 18.45
N GLN A 212 -12.91 4.06 17.74
CA GLN A 212 -12.28 5.24 18.32
C GLN A 212 -13.31 6.20 18.92
N ILE A 213 -14.46 6.41 18.27
CA ILE A 213 -15.54 7.25 18.80
C ILE A 213 -16.25 6.59 19.98
N GLY A 214 -16.36 5.27 20.01
CA GLY A 214 -16.89 4.55 21.15
C GLY A 214 -16.15 4.90 22.46
N GLU A 215 -14.85 5.06 22.42
CA GLU A 215 -14.02 5.52 23.54
C GLU A 215 -14.32 6.99 23.91
N VAL A 216 -14.55 7.86 22.90
CA VAL A 216 -14.94 9.27 23.14
C VAL A 216 -16.27 9.35 23.85
N VAL A 217 -17.26 8.57 23.42
CA VAL A 217 -18.61 8.57 24.00
C VAL A 217 -18.62 8.08 25.44
N ALA A 218 -17.69 7.20 25.79
CA ALA A 218 -17.55 6.68 27.15
C ALA A 218 -17.02 7.73 28.16
N SER A 219 -16.47 8.86 27.68
CA SER A 219 -15.89 9.91 28.53
C SER A 219 -16.65 11.23 28.46
N PRO A 220 -17.37 11.64 29.54
CA PRO A 220 -18.08 12.92 29.58
C PRO A 220 -17.17 14.14 29.36
N ALA A 221 -15.93 14.08 29.83
CA ALA A 221 -14.98 15.18 29.68
C ALA A 221 -14.60 15.40 28.20
N ILE A 222 -14.43 14.30 27.44
CA ILE A 222 -14.13 14.35 26.02
C ILE A 222 -15.31 14.89 25.21
N LEU A 223 -16.54 14.53 25.59
CA LEU A 223 -17.75 15.09 24.99
C LEU A 223 -17.86 16.61 25.17
N GLN A 224 -17.53 17.10 26.37
CA GLN A 224 -17.52 18.56 26.63
C GLN A 224 -16.43 19.27 25.81
N GLU A 225 -15.26 18.68 25.67
CA GLU A 225 -14.19 19.23 24.84
C GLU A 225 -14.57 19.23 23.35
N ALA A 226 -15.19 18.14 22.87
CA ALA A 226 -15.73 18.07 21.51
C ALA A 226 -16.74 19.22 21.27
N ARG A 227 -17.67 19.43 22.20
CA ARG A 227 -18.66 20.50 22.14
C ARG A 227 -18.00 21.87 22.02
N ARG A 228 -17.02 22.19 22.87
CA ARG A 228 -16.30 23.49 22.83
C ARG A 228 -15.56 23.74 21.51
N ARG A 229 -15.11 22.69 20.82
CA ARG A 229 -14.39 22.86 19.56
C ARG A 229 -15.30 23.01 18.34
N PHE A 230 -16.57 22.61 18.46
CA PHE A 230 -17.56 22.79 17.40
C PHE A 230 -18.37 24.07 17.57
N ASP A 231 -18.45 24.65 18.79
CA ASP A 231 -18.97 25.98 19.04
C ASP A 231 -17.99 27.05 18.52
#